data_63577e234aabe58bd4fe9e56a137eb4f
#
_entry.id   63577e234aabe58bd4fe9e56a137eb4f
#
_cell.length_a   1.000
_cell.length_b   1.000
_cell.length_c   1.000
_cell.angle_alpha   90.00
_cell.angle_beta   90.00
_cell.angle_gamma   90.00
#
_symmetry.space_group_name_H-M   'P 1'
#
loop_
_entity.id
_entity.type
_entity.pdbx_description
1 polymer ?
#
loop_
_entity_poly.entity_id
_entity_poly.type
_entity_poly.pdbx_seq_one_letter_code
_entity_poly.pdbx_strand_id
1 'polypeptide(L)'
;MIKARDEEFVATLKELNPDIIVVVAFGQILPKSILDIPKFGCINVHVSLLPKYRGAAPINWVIINGEEKTGVTTMYMDEGLDTGDMILTEEFDLDDEITAGELHDKMKDRGADVLIETLKQIEKGTAHRIPQ
;
A
#
# COMPACT_ATOMS: atom_id res chain seq x y z
N MET A 1 3.77 -18.69 11.24
CA MET A 1 3.21 -17.53 10.54
C MET A 1 2.11 -17.96 9.57
N ILE A 2 0.95 -17.34 9.65
CA ILE A 2 -0.16 -17.58 8.73
C ILE A 2 0.20 -17.01 7.36
N LYS A 3 0.04 -17.81 6.32
CA LYS A 3 0.27 -17.36 4.93
C LYS A 3 -1.06 -17.00 4.27
N ALA A 4 -1.03 -15.98 3.41
CA ALA A 4 -2.23 -15.49 2.73
C ALA A 4 -2.94 -16.57 1.91
N ARG A 5 -2.21 -17.58 1.44
CA ARG A 5 -2.77 -18.68 0.63
C ARG A 5 -3.34 -19.86 1.44
N ASP A 6 -3.26 -19.81 2.78
CA ASP A 6 -3.80 -20.88 3.61
C ASP A 6 -5.32 -20.91 3.48
N GLU A 7 -5.88 -22.10 3.22
CA GLU A 7 -7.32 -22.28 3.01
C GLU A 7 -8.16 -21.82 4.19
N GLU A 8 -7.68 -22.09 5.40
CA GLU A 8 -8.35 -21.70 6.63
C GLU A 8 -8.41 -20.16 6.78
N PHE A 9 -7.32 -19.48 6.44
CA PHE A 9 -7.24 -18.03 6.46
C PHE A 9 -8.20 -17.42 5.43
N VAL A 10 -8.22 -17.95 4.21
CA VAL A 10 -9.13 -17.51 3.15
C VAL A 10 -10.58 -17.70 3.56
N ALA A 11 -10.92 -18.85 4.15
CA ALA A 11 -12.26 -19.15 4.62
C ALA A 11 -12.71 -18.15 5.70
N THR A 12 -11.81 -17.80 6.63
CA THR A 12 -12.10 -16.82 7.67
C THR A 12 -12.40 -15.44 7.07
N LEU A 13 -11.62 -15.00 6.08
CA LEU A 13 -11.86 -13.73 5.40
C LEU A 13 -13.20 -13.72 4.67
N LYS A 14 -13.59 -14.81 4.03
CA LYS A 14 -14.89 -14.93 3.37
C LYS A 14 -16.05 -14.83 4.36
N GLU A 15 -15.92 -15.44 5.53
CA GLU A 15 -16.92 -15.37 6.58
C GLU A 15 -17.13 -13.95 7.09
N LEU A 16 -16.06 -13.15 7.18
CA LEU A 16 -16.14 -11.76 7.58
C LEU A 16 -16.87 -10.88 6.57
N ASN A 17 -16.94 -11.32 5.31
CA ASN A 17 -17.59 -10.62 4.21
C ASN A 17 -17.20 -9.13 4.14
N PRO A 18 -15.90 -8.81 4.03
CA PRO A 18 -15.46 -7.42 4.02
C PRO A 18 -15.83 -6.70 2.72
N ASP A 19 -16.15 -5.41 2.82
CA ASP A 19 -16.35 -4.57 1.64
C ASP A 19 -15.03 -4.16 1.01
N ILE A 20 -13.99 -4.02 1.83
CA ILE A 20 -12.65 -3.65 1.41
C ILE A 20 -11.65 -4.28 2.38
N ILE A 21 -10.47 -4.63 1.86
CA ILE A 21 -9.36 -5.12 2.68
C ILE A 21 -8.21 -4.13 2.53
N VAL A 22 -7.70 -3.65 3.67
CA VAL A 22 -6.54 -2.76 3.71
C VAL A 22 -5.34 -3.55 4.21
N VAL A 23 -4.24 -3.45 3.46
CA VAL A 23 -3.00 -4.16 3.77
C VAL A 23 -1.88 -3.15 3.97
N VAL A 24 -1.15 -3.29 5.07
CA VAL A 24 0.01 -2.42 5.36
C VAL A 24 1.17 -3.31 5.77
N ALA A 25 2.33 -3.09 5.15
CA ALA A 25 3.58 -3.78 5.50
C ALA A 25 3.47 -5.32 5.50
N PHE A 26 2.68 -5.88 4.60
CA PHE A 26 2.40 -7.31 4.60
C PHE A 26 3.55 -8.17 4.05
N GLY A 27 4.26 -7.71 3.03
CA GLY A 27 5.39 -8.42 2.46
C GLY A 27 5.07 -9.73 1.74
N GLN A 28 3.80 -10.00 1.46
CA GLN A 28 3.37 -11.20 0.73
C GLN A 28 2.53 -10.83 -0.49
N ILE A 29 2.58 -11.67 -1.51
CA ILE A 29 1.70 -11.57 -2.67
C ILE A 29 0.35 -12.21 -2.28
N LEU A 30 -0.74 -11.50 -2.53
CA LEU A 30 -2.07 -12.03 -2.26
C LEU A 30 -2.56 -12.89 -3.42
N PRO A 31 -3.08 -14.10 -3.14
CA PRO A 31 -3.67 -14.91 -4.18
C PRO A 31 -5.01 -14.33 -4.64
N LYS A 32 -5.41 -14.69 -5.84
CA LYS A 32 -6.68 -14.25 -6.41
C LYS A 32 -7.88 -14.60 -5.52
N SER A 33 -7.80 -15.71 -4.81
CA SER A 33 -8.85 -16.15 -3.87
C SER A 33 -9.11 -15.11 -2.76
N ILE A 34 -8.13 -14.31 -2.37
CA ILE A 34 -8.30 -13.21 -1.42
C ILE A 34 -8.65 -11.92 -2.14
N LEU A 35 -7.97 -11.63 -3.26
CA LEU A 35 -8.19 -10.39 -4.01
C LEU A 35 -9.64 -10.22 -4.44
N ASP A 36 -10.33 -11.32 -4.74
CA ASP A 36 -11.71 -11.31 -5.22
C ASP A 36 -12.77 -11.29 -4.10
N ILE A 37 -12.37 -11.42 -2.83
CA ILE A 37 -13.32 -11.43 -1.71
C ILE A 37 -14.02 -10.08 -1.53
N PRO A 38 -13.29 -8.95 -1.36
CA PRO A 38 -13.97 -7.68 -1.07
C PRO A 38 -14.56 -7.04 -2.31
N LYS A 39 -15.73 -6.45 -2.14
CA LYS A 39 -16.44 -5.76 -3.22
C LYS A 39 -15.61 -4.64 -3.85
N PHE A 40 -14.88 -3.88 -3.03
CA PHE A 40 -14.07 -2.75 -3.48
C PHE A 40 -12.59 -3.07 -3.61
N GLY A 41 -12.21 -4.35 -3.50
CA GLY A 41 -10.84 -4.80 -3.70
C GLY A 41 -9.96 -4.70 -2.46
N CYS A 42 -8.69 -4.99 -2.66
CA CYS A 42 -7.67 -4.93 -1.63
C CYS A 42 -6.78 -3.72 -1.89
N ILE A 43 -6.56 -2.92 -0.86
CA ILE A 43 -5.80 -1.67 -0.93
C ILE A 43 -4.52 -1.83 -0.12
N ASN A 44 -3.40 -1.35 -0.66
CA ASN A 44 -2.13 -1.30 0.04
C ASN A 44 -1.65 0.14 0.17
N VAL A 45 -1.04 0.45 1.31
CA VAL A 45 -0.31 1.69 1.52
C VAL A 45 1.17 1.37 1.36
N HIS A 46 1.79 1.91 0.31
CA HIS A 46 3.21 1.70 0.03
C HIS A 46 4.00 2.96 0.30
N VAL A 47 5.12 2.82 1.03
CA VAL A 47 5.92 3.95 1.50
C VAL A 47 6.97 4.37 0.47
N SER A 48 6.53 4.60 -0.75
CA SER A 48 7.35 5.15 -1.84
C SER A 48 6.46 5.84 -2.87
N LEU A 49 7.09 6.56 -3.78
CA LEU A 49 6.43 7.09 -4.97
C LEU A 49 6.47 6.01 -6.06
N LEU A 50 5.46 5.13 -6.07
CA LEU A 50 5.38 4.09 -7.09
C LEU A 50 5.35 4.70 -8.50
N PRO A 51 5.90 4.06 -9.52
CA PRO A 51 6.44 2.68 -9.52
C PRO A 51 7.87 2.51 -8.98
N LYS A 52 8.47 3.55 -8.45
CA LYS A 52 9.79 3.44 -7.82
C LYS A 52 9.70 2.65 -6.52
N TYR A 53 10.74 1.88 -6.26
CA TYR A 53 10.90 1.14 -4.98
C TYR A 53 9.76 0.17 -4.69
N ARG A 54 9.30 -0.57 -5.70
CA ARG A 54 8.45 -1.73 -5.50
C ARG A 54 9.17 -2.75 -4.61
N GLY A 55 8.41 -3.50 -3.82
CA GLY A 55 8.97 -4.57 -3.00
C GLY A 55 9.37 -4.11 -1.62
N ALA A 56 10.36 -4.80 -1.01
CA ALA A 56 10.74 -4.63 0.38
C ALA A 56 11.68 -3.45 0.63
N ALA A 57 11.62 -2.88 1.84
CA ALA A 57 12.54 -1.88 2.37
C ALA A 57 12.68 -0.59 1.55
N PRO A 58 11.57 -0.01 1.02
CA PRO A 58 11.67 1.20 0.19
C PRO A 58 12.27 2.39 0.94
N ILE A 59 12.03 2.53 2.25
CA ILE A 59 12.58 3.63 3.06
C ILE A 59 14.11 3.58 3.08
N ASN A 60 14.68 2.39 3.30
CA ASN A 60 16.12 2.24 3.34
C ASN A 60 16.77 2.56 1.99
N TRP A 61 16.18 2.08 0.90
CA TRP A 61 16.71 2.32 -0.44
C TRP A 61 16.62 3.78 -0.86
N VAL A 62 15.55 4.48 -0.48
CA VAL A 62 15.41 5.91 -0.73
C VAL A 62 16.56 6.69 -0.10
N ILE A 63 16.92 6.37 1.15
CA ILE A 63 18.03 7.01 1.85
C ILE A 63 19.37 6.64 1.22
N ILE A 64 19.60 5.35 0.96
CA ILE A 64 20.85 4.85 0.35
C ILE A 64 21.10 5.52 -1.00
N ASN A 65 20.06 5.70 -1.81
CA ASN A 65 20.16 6.30 -3.14
C ASN A 65 20.21 7.83 -3.12
N GLY A 66 20.13 8.46 -1.97
CA GLY A 66 20.21 9.92 -1.86
C GLY A 66 19.06 10.66 -2.52
N GLU A 67 17.86 10.09 -2.50
CA GLU A 67 16.68 10.74 -3.09
C GLU A 67 16.39 12.06 -2.39
N GLU A 68 16.03 13.08 -3.15
CA GLU A 68 15.64 14.39 -2.62
C GLU A 68 14.16 14.45 -2.26
N LYS A 69 13.37 13.56 -2.85
CA LYS A 69 11.92 13.48 -2.64
C LYS A 69 11.50 12.03 -2.51
N THR A 70 10.46 11.83 -1.74
CA THR A 70 9.78 10.53 -1.65
C THR A 70 8.31 10.79 -1.33
N GLY A 71 7.57 9.76 -1.04
CA GLY A 71 6.17 9.90 -0.70
C GLY A 71 5.52 8.58 -0.33
N VAL A 72 4.20 8.64 -0.30
CA VAL A 72 3.35 7.51 0.02
C VAL A 72 2.36 7.32 -1.13
N THR A 73 2.14 6.09 -1.53
CA THR A 73 1.18 5.73 -2.57
C THR A 73 0.16 4.74 -2.02
N THR A 74 -1.12 5.00 -2.22
CA THR A 74 -2.15 3.97 -2.04
C THR A 74 -2.45 3.36 -3.41
N MET A 75 -2.68 2.04 -3.43
CA MET A 75 -2.85 1.29 -4.66
C MET A 75 -3.81 0.13 -4.47
N TYR A 76 -4.47 -0.26 -5.54
CA TYR A 76 -5.17 -1.54 -5.57
C TYR A 76 -4.14 -2.66 -5.70
N MET A 77 -4.35 -3.73 -4.95
CA MET A 77 -3.48 -4.89 -5.06
C MET A 77 -3.94 -5.79 -6.21
N ASP A 78 -2.97 -6.35 -6.92
CA ASP A 78 -3.19 -7.37 -7.94
C ASP A 78 -2.34 -8.61 -7.61
N GLU A 79 -2.20 -9.52 -8.56
CA GLU A 79 -1.43 -10.76 -8.34
C GLU A 79 0.07 -10.54 -8.31
N GLY A 80 0.55 -9.34 -8.65
CA GLY A 80 1.96 -8.98 -8.60
C GLY A 80 2.37 -8.32 -7.29
N LEU A 81 3.65 -8.05 -7.14
CA LEU A 81 4.18 -7.34 -5.98
C LEU A 81 4.27 -5.84 -6.28
N ASP A 82 3.39 -5.07 -5.64
CA ASP A 82 3.33 -3.61 -5.78
C ASP A 82 3.19 -3.13 -7.23
N THR A 83 2.41 -3.86 -8.01
CA THR A 83 2.20 -3.58 -9.45
C THR A 83 0.80 -3.12 -9.81
N GLY A 84 -0.11 -3.07 -8.84
CA GLY A 84 -1.50 -2.68 -9.09
C GLY A 84 -1.67 -1.20 -9.41
N ASP A 85 -2.89 -0.83 -9.79
CA ASP A 85 -3.21 0.56 -10.13
C ASP A 85 -3.08 1.47 -8.91
N MET A 86 -2.43 2.61 -9.09
CA MET A 86 -2.30 3.62 -8.03
C MET A 86 -3.61 4.39 -7.86
N ILE A 87 -3.89 4.83 -6.64
CA ILE A 87 -5.09 5.60 -6.32
C ILE A 87 -4.71 7.03 -5.96
N LEU A 88 -3.94 7.22 -4.91
CA LEU A 88 -3.45 8.51 -4.46
C LEU A 88 -1.96 8.46 -4.17
N THR A 89 -1.31 9.59 -4.34
CA THR A 89 0.11 9.76 -4.04
C THR A 89 0.29 11.07 -3.30
N GLU A 90 1.07 11.06 -2.23
CA GLU A 90 1.51 12.28 -1.56
C GLU A 90 3.03 12.32 -1.59
N GLU A 91 3.57 13.39 -2.20
CA GLU A 91 5.00 13.62 -2.35
C GLU A 91 5.46 14.64 -1.31
N PHE A 92 6.66 14.46 -0.77
CA PHE A 92 7.28 15.43 0.12
C PHE A 92 8.81 15.41 -0.02
N ASP A 93 9.42 16.54 0.33
CA ASP A 93 10.87 16.69 0.26
C ASP A 93 11.56 15.99 1.43
N LEU A 94 12.74 15.46 1.17
CA LEU A 94 13.59 14.85 2.18
C LEU A 94 14.68 15.81 2.63
N ASP A 95 14.91 15.86 3.95
CA ASP A 95 16.06 16.51 4.53
C ASP A 95 17.28 15.62 4.31
N ASP A 96 18.42 16.20 3.92
CA ASP A 96 19.67 15.46 3.66
C ASP A 96 20.15 14.67 4.88
N GLU A 97 19.78 15.08 6.08
CA GLU A 97 20.20 14.46 7.32
C GLU A 97 19.15 13.50 7.91
N ILE A 98 18.05 13.27 7.21
CA ILE A 98 17.00 12.41 7.75
C ILE A 98 17.45 10.97 7.89
N THR A 99 17.15 10.38 9.05
CA THR A 99 17.44 8.96 9.32
C THR A 99 16.30 8.07 8.84
N ALA A 100 16.59 6.77 8.72
CA ALA A 100 15.55 5.79 8.35
C ALA A 100 14.40 5.78 9.39
N GLY A 101 14.72 5.91 10.68
CA GLY A 101 13.72 5.96 11.74
C GLY A 101 12.83 7.18 11.66
N GLU A 102 13.42 8.35 11.42
CA GLU A 102 12.67 9.60 11.26
C GLU A 102 11.77 9.56 10.02
N LEU A 103 12.28 9.03 8.92
CA LEU A 103 11.50 8.87 7.70
C LEU A 103 10.35 7.88 7.89
N HIS A 104 10.60 6.79 8.60
CA HIS A 104 9.56 5.80 8.93
C HIS A 104 8.41 6.46 9.69
N ASP A 105 8.70 7.27 10.70
CA ASP A 105 7.67 7.95 11.49
C ASP A 105 6.87 8.95 10.63
N LYS A 106 7.54 9.68 9.75
CA LYS A 106 6.91 10.61 8.83
C LYS A 106 5.99 9.87 7.84
N MET A 107 6.46 8.74 7.31
CA MET A 107 5.67 7.90 6.40
C MET A 107 4.43 7.33 7.06
N LYS A 108 4.54 6.96 8.34
CA LYS A 108 3.42 6.44 9.12
C LYS A 108 2.29 7.47 9.24
N ASP A 109 2.64 8.70 9.56
CA ASP A 109 1.64 9.77 9.70
C ASP A 109 1.02 10.15 8.35
N ARG A 110 1.85 10.33 7.33
CA ARG A 110 1.38 10.66 5.98
C ARG A 110 0.59 9.52 5.35
N GLY A 111 1.02 8.28 5.57
CA GLY A 111 0.32 7.09 5.09
C GLY A 111 -1.10 6.99 5.65
N ALA A 112 -1.27 7.30 6.93
CA ALA A 112 -2.59 7.29 7.55
C ALA A 112 -3.52 8.32 6.91
N ASP A 113 -3.04 9.54 6.68
CA ASP A 113 -3.83 10.61 6.05
C ASP A 113 -4.22 10.24 4.61
N VAL A 114 -3.29 9.73 3.83
CA VAL A 114 -3.54 9.32 2.44
C VAL A 114 -4.52 8.15 2.38
N LEU A 115 -4.39 7.20 3.31
CA LEU A 115 -5.32 6.06 3.39
C LEU A 115 -6.74 6.52 3.68
N ILE A 116 -6.94 7.41 4.64
CA ILE A 116 -8.26 7.93 4.99
C ILE A 116 -8.90 8.61 3.77
N GLU A 117 -8.14 9.44 3.06
CA GLU A 117 -8.65 10.11 1.86
C GLU A 117 -8.96 9.11 0.75
N THR A 118 -8.13 8.08 0.57
CA THR A 118 -8.35 7.00 -0.39
C THR A 118 -9.68 6.29 -0.11
N LEU A 119 -9.91 5.92 1.15
CA LEU A 119 -11.14 5.22 1.56
C LEU A 119 -12.37 6.09 1.32
N LYS A 120 -12.28 7.39 1.60
CA LYS A 120 -13.37 8.33 1.33
C LYS A 120 -13.70 8.40 -0.17
N GLN A 121 -12.69 8.44 -1.03
CA GLN A 121 -12.89 8.48 -2.47
C GLN A 121 -13.50 7.18 -3.00
N ILE A 122 -13.07 6.05 -2.49
CA ILE A 122 -13.65 4.75 -2.88
C ILE A 122 -15.12 4.69 -2.46
N GLU A 123 -15.45 5.10 -1.24
CA GLU A 123 -16.84 5.14 -0.76
C GLU A 123 -17.73 6.03 -1.63
N LYS A 124 -17.22 7.19 -2.05
CA LYS A 124 -17.93 8.14 -2.90
C LYS A 124 -17.97 7.74 -4.38
N GLY A 125 -17.20 6.75 -4.79
CA GLY A 125 -17.06 6.35 -6.18
C GLY A 125 -16.22 7.31 -7.02
N THR A 126 -15.37 8.12 -6.41
CA THR A 126 -14.51 9.12 -7.08
C THR A 126 -13.05 8.70 -7.19
N ALA A 127 -12.67 7.53 -6.65
CA ALA A 127 -11.30 7.05 -6.71
C ALA A 127 -10.88 6.76 -8.16
N HIS A 128 -9.66 7.18 -8.50
CA HIS A 128 -9.06 6.90 -9.80
C HIS A 128 -8.26 5.60 -9.75
N ARG A 129 -8.04 5.02 -10.92
CA ARG A 129 -7.14 3.88 -11.10
C ARG A 129 -6.07 4.31 -12.11
N ILE A 130 -4.86 4.56 -11.63
CA ILE A 130 -3.75 5.03 -12.44
C ILE A 130 -2.78 3.87 -12.65
N PRO A 131 -2.67 3.28 -13.84
CA PRO A 131 -1.73 2.20 -14.12
C PRO A 131 -0.29 2.65 -13.88
N GLN A 132 0.50 1.73 -13.34
CA GLN A 132 1.92 1.98 -13.13
C GLN A 132 2.72 1.84 -14.42
#